data_96bdf06c46c39c6ea15f091f9061f5c6
#
_entry.id   96bdf06c46c39c6ea15f091f9061f5c6
#
_cell.length_a   1.000
_cell.length_b   1.000
_cell.length_c   1.000
_cell.angle_alpha   90.00
_cell.angle_beta   90.00
_cell.angle_gamma   90.00
#
_symmetry.space_group_name_H-M   'P 1'
#
loop_
_entity.id
_entity.type
_entity.pdbx_description
1 polymer ?
#
loop_
_entity_poly.entity_id
_entity_poly.type
_entity_poly.pdbx_seq_one_letter_code
_entity_poly.pdbx_strand_id
1 'polypeptide(L)'
;MSQEISEDLRDELAWFVQTYSGIVDFELDENLDPKRWFMPLDSYATRKEAAHYFLLVASLSDYQLTGNPRNIRLLLHHLHETFGKRIYTSTDPVVFKSGVLSYEQKMEIFDRLGQAKGEIPEVLCSVNVFVEKKARGDLIEYADGLFQKGWKPKDFAKELSYSVKRLNKHNKAKCWLYLRWMIRPSPDLCLFQFDPRDLMVALTTPKLRVAAALGLTSNEDMVFELNAKEMPENWWRDTAEFDADADRLNEFARSLFPDDPARVDFPFFILGTWLEYADLTPTFLMKSLRFLNQKHEELLQPLMRYLTVVSHYNRVGEVVPPGAFSGFEFDVYDFLRSKGVLFNYEFMEFCLPAENAGIDRFLTYKPDFLLPQFTDSGRKVILEPHGVGKNLKDVLFKLSVFRKHYGEFFCLILIVPDTFLQNIQNLDPSGNSYDYLWKQSDYKIQFEHFHKS
;
A
#
# COMPACT_ATOMS: atom_id res chain seq x y z
N MET A 1 18.35 10.31 23.07
CA MET A 1 19.10 11.24 22.20
C MET A 1 18.64 10.98 20.78
N SER A 2 17.99 11.93 20.12
CA SER A 2 17.64 11.78 18.70
C SER A 2 18.95 11.67 17.90
N GLN A 3 19.14 10.53 17.25
CA GLN A 3 20.25 10.38 16.33
C GLN A 3 20.07 11.41 15.20
N GLU A 4 21.04 12.24 14.97
CA GLU A 4 20.97 13.27 13.93
C GLU A 4 20.90 12.57 12.56
N ILE A 5 19.81 12.80 11.83
CA ILE A 5 19.61 12.20 10.52
C ILE A 5 20.63 12.81 9.56
N SER A 6 21.48 11.98 8.96
CA SER A 6 22.55 12.44 8.07
C SER A 6 22.01 13.22 6.87
N GLU A 7 22.80 14.18 6.40
CA GLU A 7 22.45 14.99 5.21
C GLU A 7 22.22 14.10 3.98
N ASP A 8 23.10 13.13 3.75
CA ASP A 8 22.94 12.15 2.65
C ASP A 8 21.60 11.42 2.68
N LEU A 9 21.12 11.02 3.88
CA LEU A 9 19.82 10.34 4.00
C LEU A 9 18.66 11.30 3.73
N ARG A 10 18.79 12.56 4.14
CA ARG A 10 17.80 13.59 3.83
C ARG A 10 17.70 13.85 2.33
N ASP A 11 18.82 13.92 1.63
CA ASP A 11 18.88 14.17 0.19
C ASP A 11 18.26 13.02 -0.61
N GLU A 12 18.63 11.78 -0.28
CA GLU A 12 18.05 10.59 -0.92
C GLU A 12 16.54 10.50 -0.68
N LEU A 13 16.10 10.84 0.53
CA LEU A 13 14.68 10.85 0.87
C LEU A 13 13.94 11.98 0.17
N ALA A 14 14.52 13.19 0.10
CA ALA A 14 13.95 14.31 -0.62
C ALA A 14 13.78 13.99 -2.11
N TRP A 15 14.79 13.34 -2.72
CA TRP A 15 14.70 12.92 -4.12
C TRP A 15 13.63 11.84 -4.33
N PHE A 16 13.56 10.84 -3.44
CA PHE A 16 12.49 9.84 -3.46
C PHE A 16 11.10 10.50 -3.39
N VAL A 17 10.92 11.42 -2.45
CA VAL A 17 9.66 12.16 -2.31
C VAL A 17 9.34 12.97 -3.57
N GLN A 18 10.31 13.65 -4.17
CA GLN A 18 10.09 14.40 -5.40
C GLN A 18 9.64 13.50 -6.55
N THR A 19 10.28 12.35 -6.70
CA THR A 19 9.95 11.38 -7.75
C THR A 19 8.55 10.80 -7.59
N TYR A 20 8.17 10.42 -6.36
CA TYR A 20 6.92 9.72 -6.11
C TYR A 20 5.75 10.61 -5.68
N SER A 21 5.97 11.88 -5.36
CA SER A 21 4.90 12.82 -4.96
C SER A 21 4.00 13.27 -6.11
N GLY A 22 4.41 13.05 -7.36
CA GLY A 22 3.58 13.29 -8.55
C GLY A 22 2.52 12.23 -8.77
N ILE A 23 2.59 11.11 -8.03
CA ILE A 23 1.65 10.01 -8.14
C ILE A 23 0.57 10.20 -7.08
N VAL A 24 -0.67 10.06 -7.49
CA VAL A 24 -1.80 10.15 -6.56
C VAL A 24 -2.29 8.74 -6.27
N ASP A 25 -2.53 8.47 -4.99
CA ASP A 25 -3.00 7.17 -4.50
C ASP A 25 -4.33 6.71 -5.12
N PHE A 26 -5.13 7.59 -5.70
CA PHE A 26 -6.35 7.25 -6.41
C PHE A 26 -6.17 7.05 -7.94
N GLU A 27 -5.00 7.30 -8.49
CA GLU A 27 -4.69 7.07 -9.92
C GLU A 27 -4.19 5.63 -10.20
N LEU A 28 -4.07 4.79 -9.17
CA LEU A 28 -3.55 3.43 -9.27
C LEU A 28 -4.39 2.49 -10.15
N ASP A 29 -5.65 2.82 -10.35
CA ASP A 29 -6.54 2.11 -11.27
C ASP A 29 -7.16 3.12 -12.25
N GLU A 30 -6.64 3.14 -13.47
CA GLU A 30 -7.09 4.08 -14.50
C GLU A 30 -8.59 4.04 -14.78
N ASN A 31 -9.23 2.87 -14.63
CA ASN A 31 -10.66 2.71 -14.89
C ASN A 31 -11.54 3.24 -13.76
N LEU A 32 -10.93 3.47 -12.58
CA LEU A 32 -11.62 3.87 -11.36
C LEU A 32 -11.15 5.24 -10.84
N ASP A 33 -10.32 5.94 -11.61
CA ASP A 33 -9.83 7.27 -11.25
C ASP A 33 -11.01 8.25 -11.11
N PRO A 34 -11.26 8.78 -9.89
CA PRO A 34 -12.34 9.74 -9.67
C PRO A 34 -12.19 11.01 -10.49
N LYS A 35 -10.98 11.42 -10.88
CA LYS A 35 -10.76 12.55 -11.77
C LYS A 35 -11.42 12.34 -13.12
N ARG A 36 -11.48 11.13 -13.62
CA ARG A 36 -12.17 10.82 -14.89
C ARG A 36 -13.69 10.98 -14.79
N TRP A 37 -14.26 10.88 -13.60
CA TRP A 37 -15.70 11.09 -13.40
C TRP A 37 -16.08 12.57 -13.32
N PHE A 38 -15.15 13.41 -12.86
CA PHE A 38 -15.36 14.84 -12.62
C PHE A 38 -14.54 15.74 -13.55
N MET A 39 -13.77 15.17 -14.48
CA MET A 39 -13.00 15.95 -15.44
C MET A 39 -13.85 16.35 -16.66
N PRO A 40 -13.66 17.56 -17.12
CA PRO A 40 -12.83 18.61 -16.51
C PRO A 40 -13.49 19.20 -15.26
N LEU A 41 -12.67 19.54 -14.23
CA LEU A 41 -13.12 20.25 -13.00
C LEU A 41 -13.28 21.77 -13.27
N ASP A 42 -13.79 22.13 -14.42
CA ASP A 42 -13.88 23.51 -14.91
C ASP A 42 -15.11 24.25 -14.37
N SER A 43 -16.16 23.53 -13.99
CA SER A 43 -17.34 24.11 -13.37
C SER A 43 -17.32 24.02 -11.84
N TYR A 44 -17.91 25.02 -11.18
CA TYR A 44 -18.08 25.01 -9.73
C TYR A 44 -18.94 23.83 -9.25
N ALA A 45 -19.95 23.46 -10.01
CA ALA A 45 -20.83 22.33 -9.70
C ALA A 45 -20.05 21.01 -9.66
N THR A 46 -19.18 20.77 -10.64
CA THR A 46 -18.33 19.56 -10.70
C THR A 46 -17.33 19.53 -9.56
N ARG A 47 -16.69 20.66 -9.22
CA ARG A 47 -15.77 20.75 -8.07
C ARG A 47 -16.46 20.44 -6.74
N LYS A 48 -17.68 20.94 -6.56
CA LYS A 48 -18.51 20.69 -5.40
C LYS A 48 -18.88 19.20 -5.26
N GLU A 49 -19.29 18.55 -6.35
CA GLU A 49 -19.56 17.12 -6.36
C GLU A 49 -18.28 16.31 -6.06
N ALA A 50 -17.13 16.71 -6.60
CA ALA A 50 -15.84 16.09 -6.32
C ALA A 50 -15.47 16.18 -4.83
N ALA A 51 -15.59 17.36 -4.21
CA ALA A 51 -15.32 17.52 -2.78
C ALA A 51 -16.19 16.58 -1.93
N HIS A 52 -17.46 16.42 -2.26
CA HIS A 52 -18.36 15.51 -1.57
C HIS A 52 -17.97 14.03 -1.80
N TYR A 53 -17.68 13.65 -3.06
CA TYR A 53 -17.25 12.30 -3.42
C TYR A 53 -15.99 11.89 -2.67
N PHE A 54 -14.97 12.74 -2.62
CA PHE A 54 -13.73 12.42 -1.91
C PHE A 54 -13.92 12.32 -0.40
N LEU A 55 -14.90 13.00 0.18
CA LEU A 55 -15.27 12.80 1.58
C LEU A 55 -15.91 11.41 1.81
N LEU A 56 -16.74 10.95 0.87
CA LEU A 56 -17.25 9.56 0.88
C LEU A 56 -16.09 8.55 0.78
N VAL A 57 -15.16 8.77 -0.16
CA VAL A 57 -13.96 7.92 -0.32
C VAL A 57 -13.16 7.86 0.98
N ALA A 58 -12.83 9.01 1.57
CA ALA A 58 -12.05 9.07 2.81
C ALA A 58 -12.75 8.36 3.97
N SER A 59 -14.07 8.55 4.12
CA SER A 59 -14.85 7.91 5.19
C SER A 59 -14.91 6.38 5.06
N LEU A 60 -14.89 5.86 3.82
CA LEU A 60 -14.87 4.45 3.51
C LEU A 60 -13.45 3.84 3.48
N SER A 61 -12.40 4.65 3.53
CA SER A 61 -10.99 4.21 3.56
C SER A 61 -10.65 3.48 4.86
N ASP A 62 -11.36 2.39 5.11
CA ASP A 62 -11.23 1.53 6.28
C ASP A 62 -11.26 0.08 5.82
N TYR A 63 -10.17 -0.62 6.08
CA TYR A 63 -10.02 -2.03 5.75
C TYR A 63 -11.16 -2.89 6.32
N GLN A 64 -11.64 -2.57 7.53
CA GLN A 64 -12.76 -3.28 8.14
C GLN A 64 -14.08 -3.06 7.37
N LEU A 65 -14.24 -1.96 6.66
CA LEU A 65 -15.43 -1.68 5.85
C LEU A 65 -15.31 -2.31 4.45
N THR A 66 -14.26 -1.99 3.73
CA THR A 66 -14.17 -2.25 2.29
C THR A 66 -13.18 -3.35 1.93
N GLY A 67 -12.33 -3.75 2.86
CA GLY A 67 -11.37 -4.82 2.65
C GLY A 67 -10.15 -4.44 1.83
N ASN A 68 -10.30 -3.57 0.85
CA ASN A 68 -9.18 -2.98 0.11
C ASN A 68 -9.59 -1.63 -0.52
N PRO A 69 -8.63 -0.76 -0.87
CA PRO A 69 -8.92 0.55 -1.45
C PRO A 69 -9.67 0.51 -2.79
N ARG A 70 -9.43 -0.50 -3.62
CA ARG A 70 -10.12 -0.69 -4.89
C ARG A 70 -11.62 -0.84 -4.70
N ASN A 71 -12.03 -1.60 -3.67
CA ASN A 71 -13.45 -1.81 -3.36
C ASN A 71 -14.21 -0.54 -3.03
N ILE A 72 -13.55 0.48 -2.48
CA ILE A 72 -14.19 1.78 -2.20
C ILE A 72 -14.78 2.35 -3.48
N ARG A 73 -13.97 2.40 -4.53
CA ARG A 73 -14.35 2.98 -5.83
C ARG A 73 -15.35 2.12 -6.57
N LEU A 74 -15.14 0.81 -6.58
CA LEU A 74 -16.10 -0.13 -7.18
C LEU A 74 -17.46 -0.03 -6.52
N LEU A 75 -17.49 0.03 -5.19
CA LEU A 75 -18.74 0.19 -4.43
C LEU A 75 -19.40 1.53 -4.74
N LEU A 76 -18.66 2.64 -4.68
CA LEU A 76 -19.22 3.97 -4.95
C LEU A 76 -19.73 4.08 -6.39
N HIS A 77 -19.00 3.49 -7.36
CA HIS A 77 -19.46 3.40 -8.74
C HIS A 77 -20.77 2.61 -8.86
N HIS A 78 -20.83 1.42 -8.27
CA HIS A 78 -22.04 0.60 -8.24
C HIS A 78 -23.25 1.33 -7.58
N LEU A 79 -23.01 2.03 -6.49
CA LEU A 79 -24.04 2.82 -5.83
C LEU A 79 -24.48 4.01 -6.68
N HIS A 80 -23.53 4.65 -7.40
CA HIS A 80 -23.86 5.74 -8.33
C HIS A 80 -24.69 5.24 -9.52
N GLU A 81 -24.34 4.11 -10.12
CA GLU A 81 -25.15 3.49 -11.18
C GLU A 81 -26.56 3.11 -10.68
N THR A 82 -26.66 2.63 -9.44
CA THR A 82 -27.93 2.16 -8.87
C THR A 82 -28.84 3.32 -8.45
N PHE A 83 -28.28 4.36 -7.85
CA PHE A 83 -29.04 5.43 -7.19
C PHE A 83 -28.86 6.81 -7.83
N GLY A 84 -27.95 6.95 -8.78
CA GLY A 84 -27.63 8.24 -9.39
C GLY A 84 -27.20 9.28 -8.34
N LYS A 85 -27.66 10.52 -8.47
CA LYS A 85 -27.30 11.61 -7.55
C LYS A 85 -27.82 11.41 -6.11
N ARG A 86 -28.68 10.41 -5.86
CA ARG A 86 -29.14 10.10 -4.50
C ARG A 86 -28.00 9.64 -3.58
N ILE A 87 -26.87 9.18 -4.15
CA ILE A 87 -25.67 8.86 -3.38
C ILE A 87 -25.17 10.06 -2.56
N TYR A 88 -25.41 11.30 -3.03
CA TYR A 88 -24.97 12.54 -2.39
C TYR A 88 -26.06 13.19 -1.52
N THR A 89 -27.30 12.74 -1.60
CA THR A 89 -28.41 13.43 -0.94
C THR A 89 -29.19 12.57 0.04
N SER A 90 -29.08 11.24 -0.06
CA SER A 90 -29.80 10.37 0.84
C SER A 90 -29.18 10.36 2.24
N THR A 91 -30.01 10.62 3.24
CA THR A 91 -29.69 10.49 4.67
C THR A 91 -30.32 9.28 5.32
N ASP A 92 -30.98 8.43 4.53
CA ASP A 92 -31.60 7.19 4.99
C ASP A 92 -30.70 5.99 4.72
N PRO A 93 -30.17 5.30 5.75
CA PRO A 93 -29.31 4.13 5.59
C PRO A 93 -29.97 2.97 4.83
N VAL A 94 -31.31 2.87 4.88
CA VAL A 94 -32.06 1.79 4.22
C VAL A 94 -31.86 1.85 2.70
N VAL A 95 -31.74 3.06 2.14
CA VAL A 95 -31.48 3.25 0.70
C VAL A 95 -30.18 2.60 0.29
N PHE A 96 -29.10 2.77 1.05
CA PHE A 96 -27.80 2.23 0.72
C PHE A 96 -27.65 0.73 1.04
N LYS A 97 -28.42 0.23 2.01
CA LYS A 97 -28.34 -1.18 2.43
C LYS A 97 -28.59 -2.15 1.28
N SER A 98 -29.58 -1.88 0.44
CA SER A 98 -29.88 -2.71 -0.73
C SER A 98 -28.77 -2.66 -1.78
N GLY A 99 -28.17 -1.49 -2.00
CA GLY A 99 -27.05 -1.32 -2.94
C GLY A 99 -25.77 -2.02 -2.48
N VAL A 100 -25.43 -1.91 -1.19
CA VAL A 100 -24.27 -2.63 -0.62
C VAL A 100 -24.49 -4.14 -0.72
N LEU A 101 -25.68 -4.63 -0.43
CA LEU A 101 -26.02 -6.04 -0.55
C LEU A 101 -25.92 -6.53 -2.03
N SER A 102 -26.46 -5.75 -2.97
CA SER A 102 -26.41 -6.10 -4.38
C SER A 102 -24.98 -6.05 -4.95
N TYR A 103 -24.13 -5.16 -4.42
CA TYR A 103 -22.70 -5.16 -4.72
C TYR A 103 -22.05 -6.47 -4.29
N GLU A 104 -22.22 -6.87 -3.05
CA GLU A 104 -21.67 -8.11 -2.48
C GLU A 104 -22.11 -9.37 -3.24
N GLN A 105 -23.34 -9.39 -3.74
CA GLN A 105 -23.87 -10.51 -4.52
C GLN A 105 -23.26 -10.63 -5.92
N LYS A 106 -22.79 -9.52 -6.49
CA LYS A 106 -22.20 -9.48 -7.84
C LYS A 106 -20.70 -9.71 -7.84
N MET A 107 -20.04 -9.41 -6.71
CA MET A 107 -18.59 -9.48 -6.65
C MET A 107 -18.09 -10.89 -6.38
N GLU A 108 -17.00 -11.22 -7.04
CA GLU A 108 -16.24 -12.44 -6.76
C GLU A 108 -15.67 -12.40 -5.34
N ILE A 109 -15.22 -13.55 -4.86
CA ILE A 109 -14.71 -13.73 -3.47
C ILE A 109 -13.64 -12.70 -3.09
N PHE A 110 -12.87 -12.22 -4.07
CA PHE A 110 -11.77 -11.25 -3.91
C PHE A 110 -12.19 -9.83 -3.61
N ASP A 111 -13.29 -9.41 -4.21
CA ASP A 111 -13.81 -8.05 -4.11
C ASP A 111 -14.87 -7.94 -2.98
N ARG A 112 -14.85 -8.89 -2.03
CA ARG A 112 -15.74 -8.85 -0.87
C ARG A 112 -15.36 -7.71 0.07
N LEU A 113 -16.40 -7.07 0.58
CA LEU A 113 -16.28 -6.01 1.58
C LEU A 113 -15.81 -6.55 2.93
N GLY A 114 -15.34 -5.66 3.80
CA GLY A 114 -14.80 -5.99 5.12
C GLY A 114 -15.82 -6.54 6.12
N GLN A 115 -15.33 -6.95 7.27
CA GLN A 115 -16.16 -7.51 8.35
C GLN A 115 -17.21 -6.51 8.86
N ALA A 116 -16.87 -5.21 8.87
CA ALA A 116 -17.77 -4.14 9.32
C ALA A 116 -18.61 -3.53 8.18
N LYS A 117 -18.76 -4.20 7.04
CA LYS A 117 -19.53 -3.72 5.87
C LYS A 117 -20.95 -3.30 6.19
N GLY A 118 -21.56 -3.87 7.22
CA GLY A 118 -22.90 -3.49 7.69
C GLY A 118 -22.99 -2.03 8.14
N GLU A 119 -21.90 -1.38 8.47
CA GLU A 119 -21.86 0.04 8.85
C GLU A 119 -21.76 0.99 7.64
N ILE A 120 -21.42 0.49 6.45
CA ILE A 120 -21.24 1.33 5.24
C ILE A 120 -22.45 2.24 4.97
N PRO A 121 -23.71 1.77 5.01
CA PRO A 121 -24.88 2.63 4.82
C PRO A 121 -24.92 3.81 5.78
N GLU A 122 -24.58 3.58 7.03
CA GLU A 122 -24.61 4.62 8.07
C GLU A 122 -23.44 5.60 7.92
N VAL A 123 -22.27 5.12 7.46
CA VAL A 123 -21.11 5.97 7.15
C VAL A 123 -21.46 6.92 6.01
N LEU A 124 -22.02 6.42 4.91
CA LEU A 124 -22.45 7.23 3.77
C LEU A 124 -23.49 8.28 4.19
N CYS A 125 -24.49 7.88 4.96
CA CYS A 125 -25.50 8.79 5.49
C CYS A 125 -24.91 9.87 6.39
N SER A 126 -23.92 9.53 7.24
CA SER A 126 -23.30 10.51 8.12
C SER A 126 -22.55 11.60 7.34
N VAL A 127 -21.90 11.23 6.23
CA VAL A 127 -21.29 12.19 5.29
C VAL A 127 -22.37 13.11 4.71
N ASN A 128 -23.44 12.54 4.17
CA ASN A 128 -24.50 13.32 3.56
C ASN A 128 -25.19 14.26 4.56
N VAL A 129 -25.44 13.78 5.80
CA VAL A 129 -25.97 14.62 6.89
C VAL A 129 -25.03 15.77 7.21
N PHE A 130 -23.74 15.53 7.29
CA PHE A 130 -22.75 16.58 7.50
C PHE A 130 -22.78 17.62 6.38
N VAL A 131 -22.75 17.16 5.13
CA VAL A 131 -22.76 18.05 3.95
C VAL A 131 -24.07 18.85 3.90
N GLU A 132 -25.21 18.22 4.13
CA GLU A 132 -26.52 18.91 4.10
C GLU A 132 -26.66 19.91 5.24
N LYS A 133 -26.45 19.47 6.50
CA LYS A 133 -26.80 20.26 7.70
C LYS A 133 -25.71 21.24 8.10
N LYS A 134 -24.45 20.88 7.96
CA LYS A 134 -23.31 21.72 8.37
C LYS A 134 -22.78 22.57 7.21
N ALA A 135 -22.50 21.93 6.08
CA ALA A 135 -21.99 22.60 4.90
C ALA A 135 -23.07 23.17 3.97
N ARG A 136 -24.35 23.04 4.30
CA ARG A 136 -25.50 23.53 3.51
C ARG A 136 -25.44 23.07 2.06
N GLY A 137 -24.95 21.86 1.86
CA GLY A 137 -24.80 21.24 0.56
C GLY A 137 -23.57 21.68 -0.22
N ASP A 138 -22.65 22.47 0.37
CA ASP A 138 -21.44 22.97 -0.28
C ASP A 138 -20.22 22.95 0.62
N LEU A 139 -19.36 21.95 0.42
CA LEU A 139 -18.13 21.76 1.20
C LEU A 139 -17.06 22.81 0.89
N ILE A 140 -17.04 23.33 -0.34
CA ILE A 140 -16.04 24.33 -0.72
C ILE A 140 -16.36 25.65 -0.04
N GLU A 141 -17.60 26.15 -0.18
CA GLU A 141 -18.05 27.37 0.49
C GLU A 141 -17.92 27.27 2.01
N TYR A 142 -18.24 26.08 2.55
CA TYR A 142 -18.11 25.82 4.00
C TYR A 142 -16.65 25.90 4.46
N ALA A 143 -15.71 25.23 3.74
CA ALA A 143 -14.29 25.27 4.06
C ALA A 143 -13.70 26.67 3.94
N ASP A 144 -14.08 27.42 2.89
CA ASP A 144 -13.66 28.82 2.69
C ASP A 144 -14.19 29.73 3.79
N GLY A 145 -15.42 29.50 4.23
CA GLY A 145 -16.01 30.22 5.38
C GLY A 145 -15.29 29.92 6.71
N LEU A 146 -14.79 28.72 6.90
CA LEU A 146 -13.95 28.36 8.04
C LEU A 146 -12.58 29.03 7.97
N PHE A 147 -11.94 29.01 6.80
CA PHE A 147 -10.66 29.69 6.55
C PHE A 147 -10.75 31.18 6.85
N GLN A 148 -11.80 31.87 6.37
CA GLN A 148 -12.04 33.29 6.63
C GLN A 148 -12.23 33.60 8.14
N LYS A 149 -12.68 32.63 8.92
CA LYS A 149 -12.81 32.71 10.38
C LYS A 149 -11.48 32.39 11.11
N GLY A 150 -10.39 32.18 10.38
CA GLY A 150 -9.07 31.86 10.92
C GLY A 150 -8.87 30.43 11.36
N TRP A 151 -9.75 29.51 10.95
CA TRP A 151 -9.54 28.09 11.22
C TRP A 151 -8.33 27.58 10.46
N LYS A 152 -7.68 26.59 11.05
CA LYS A 152 -6.60 25.82 10.44
C LYS A 152 -7.11 24.44 9.98
N PRO A 153 -6.42 23.73 9.07
CA PRO A 153 -6.79 22.37 8.67
C PRO A 153 -7.01 21.43 9.85
N LYS A 154 -6.25 21.58 10.94
CA LYS A 154 -6.41 20.76 12.16
C LYS A 154 -7.78 20.95 12.84
N ASP A 155 -8.31 22.16 12.80
CA ASP A 155 -9.61 22.47 13.41
C ASP A 155 -10.73 21.84 12.57
N PHE A 156 -10.59 21.91 11.25
CA PHE A 156 -11.51 21.25 10.34
C PHE A 156 -11.41 19.71 10.41
N ALA A 157 -10.20 19.14 10.51
CA ALA A 157 -10.02 17.70 10.74
C ALA A 157 -10.71 17.25 12.03
N LYS A 158 -10.63 18.07 13.09
CA LYS A 158 -11.31 17.81 14.35
C LYS A 158 -12.83 17.82 14.17
N GLU A 159 -13.39 18.81 13.48
CA GLU A 159 -14.83 18.86 13.22
C GLU A 159 -15.33 17.68 12.39
N LEU A 160 -14.63 17.34 11.31
CA LEU A 160 -14.96 16.17 10.49
C LEU A 160 -14.94 14.88 11.33
N SER A 161 -13.95 14.71 12.20
CA SER A 161 -13.83 13.52 13.04
C SER A 161 -14.97 13.35 14.04
N TYR A 162 -15.59 14.44 14.51
CA TYR A 162 -16.76 14.37 15.40
C TYR A 162 -18.07 14.24 14.65
N SER A 163 -18.12 14.73 13.41
CA SER A 163 -19.39 14.87 12.67
C SER A 163 -19.67 13.70 11.72
N VAL A 164 -18.60 13.04 11.23
CA VAL A 164 -18.71 11.96 10.24
C VAL A 164 -18.25 10.64 10.84
N LYS A 165 -19.10 9.62 10.72
CA LYS A 165 -18.84 8.28 11.25
C LYS A 165 -17.53 7.72 10.67
N ARG A 166 -16.75 7.02 11.50
CA ARG A 166 -15.48 6.38 11.11
C ARG A 166 -14.31 7.33 10.79
N LEU A 167 -14.51 8.65 10.70
CA LEU A 167 -13.40 9.60 10.54
C LEU A 167 -12.62 9.88 11.85
N ASN A 168 -13.19 9.55 13.00
CA ASN A 168 -12.52 9.68 14.30
C ASN A 168 -11.51 8.56 14.61
N LYS A 169 -11.47 7.51 13.78
CA LYS A 169 -10.55 6.40 13.96
C LYS A 169 -9.14 6.73 13.45
N HIS A 170 -8.14 6.00 13.98
CA HIS A 170 -6.76 6.09 13.53
C HIS A 170 -6.19 7.51 13.54
N ASN A 171 -6.32 8.22 14.68
CA ASN A 171 -5.79 9.58 14.87
C ASN A 171 -6.17 10.54 13.74
N LYS A 172 -7.41 10.44 13.26
CA LYS A 172 -7.94 11.27 12.19
C LYS A 172 -7.19 11.12 10.85
N ALA A 173 -6.48 9.99 10.65
CA ALA A 173 -5.72 9.76 9.42
C ALA A 173 -6.55 9.99 8.16
N LYS A 174 -7.82 9.58 8.19
CA LYS A 174 -8.75 9.76 7.08
C LYS A 174 -9.15 11.22 6.86
N CYS A 175 -9.26 12.01 7.95
CA CYS A 175 -9.48 13.45 7.83
C CYS A 175 -8.28 14.12 7.15
N TRP A 176 -7.07 13.76 7.55
CA TRP A 176 -5.84 14.30 6.95
C TRP A 176 -5.68 13.87 5.50
N LEU A 177 -6.03 12.62 5.16
CA LEU A 177 -6.08 12.15 3.77
C LEU A 177 -7.04 12.99 2.92
N TYR A 178 -8.26 13.21 3.41
CA TYR A 178 -9.24 14.07 2.73
C TYR A 178 -8.74 15.51 2.57
N LEU A 179 -8.24 16.11 3.65
CA LEU A 179 -7.74 17.48 3.61
C LEU A 179 -6.52 17.64 2.71
N ARG A 180 -5.66 16.64 2.64
CA ARG A 180 -4.54 16.63 1.69
C ARG A 180 -5.06 16.73 0.27
N TRP A 181 -6.01 15.88 -0.14
CA TRP A 181 -6.59 15.94 -1.48
C TRP A 181 -7.25 17.29 -1.79
N MET A 182 -7.88 17.88 -0.80
CA MET A 182 -8.64 19.15 -1.00
C MET A 182 -7.77 20.40 -0.99
N ILE A 183 -6.63 20.39 -0.29
CA ILE A 183 -5.81 21.59 -0.04
C ILE A 183 -4.56 21.63 -0.90
N ARG A 184 -3.88 20.50 -1.10
CA ARG A 184 -2.62 20.49 -1.85
C ARG A 184 -2.85 20.81 -3.32
N PRO A 185 -1.88 21.53 -3.96
CA PRO A 185 -1.91 21.73 -5.40
C PRO A 185 -1.72 20.41 -6.16
N SER A 186 -1.80 20.49 -7.50
CA SER A 186 -1.54 19.31 -8.35
C SER A 186 -0.32 18.49 -7.86
N PRO A 187 -0.45 17.16 -7.80
CA PRO A 187 -1.46 16.31 -8.42
C PRO A 187 -2.79 16.15 -7.63
N ASP A 188 -2.89 16.67 -6.42
CA ASP A 188 -4.14 16.72 -5.66
C ASP A 188 -5.14 17.75 -6.26
N LEU A 189 -6.30 17.95 -5.66
CA LEU A 189 -7.41 18.70 -6.31
C LEU A 189 -7.40 20.20 -6.06
N CYS A 190 -6.81 20.65 -4.96
CA CYS A 190 -6.72 22.08 -4.59
C CYS A 190 -8.07 22.81 -4.63
N LEU A 191 -9.07 22.28 -3.90
CA LEU A 191 -10.43 22.85 -3.89
C LEU A 191 -10.67 23.79 -2.71
N PHE A 192 -9.89 23.70 -1.62
CA PHE A 192 -10.02 24.52 -0.41
C PHE A 192 -8.89 25.53 -0.29
N GLN A 193 -9.19 26.72 0.26
CA GLN A 193 -8.24 27.84 0.36
C GLN A 193 -7.26 27.74 1.56
N PHE A 194 -7.28 26.66 2.32
CA PHE A 194 -6.32 26.49 3.44
C PHE A 194 -4.87 26.45 2.93
N ASP A 195 -3.95 26.86 3.80
CA ASP A 195 -2.52 26.84 3.50
C ASP A 195 -1.97 25.40 3.56
N PRO A 196 -1.32 24.89 2.51
CA PRO A 196 -0.67 23.55 2.54
C PRO A 196 0.36 23.39 3.65
N ARG A 197 1.01 24.47 4.11
CA ARG A 197 1.97 24.46 5.22
C ARG A 197 1.36 24.01 6.55
N ASP A 198 0.06 24.17 6.71
CA ASP A 198 -0.68 23.77 7.92
C ASP A 198 -1.17 22.31 7.87
N LEU A 199 -0.93 21.58 6.76
CA LEU A 199 -1.27 20.17 6.66
C LEU A 199 -0.36 19.31 7.54
N MET A 200 -0.90 18.20 7.98
CA MET A 200 -0.18 17.18 8.74
C MET A 200 -0.17 15.86 8.00
N VAL A 201 0.91 15.14 8.15
CA VAL A 201 1.05 13.74 7.70
C VAL A 201 0.44 12.84 8.76
N ALA A 202 -0.56 12.08 8.39
CA ALA A 202 -1.15 11.11 9.30
C ALA A 202 -0.20 9.92 9.51
N LEU A 203 0.12 9.62 10.76
CA LEU A 203 0.92 8.46 11.10
C LEU A 203 0.07 7.19 10.95
N THR A 204 0.39 6.40 9.94
CA THR A 204 -0.20 5.08 9.67
C THR A 204 0.88 4.02 9.78
N THR A 205 0.53 2.73 9.84
CA THR A 205 1.51 1.65 9.98
C THR A 205 2.68 1.74 8.99
N PRO A 206 2.48 1.92 7.67
CA PRO A 206 3.60 2.09 6.75
C PRO A 206 4.47 3.31 7.08
N LYS A 207 3.88 4.44 7.41
CA LYS A 207 4.62 5.67 7.73
C LYS A 207 5.36 5.57 9.07
N LEU A 208 4.82 4.80 10.00
CA LEU A 208 5.50 4.50 11.25
C LEU A 208 6.77 3.67 11.02
N ARG A 209 6.77 2.73 10.07
CA ARG A 209 8.00 2.01 9.67
C ARG A 209 9.06 2.98 9.16
N VAL A 210 8.67 3.97 8.35
CA VAL A 210 9.59 5.02 7.89
C VAL A 210 10.10 5.85 9.06
N ALA A 211 9.21 6.26 9.98
CA ALA A 211 9.59 7.02 11.18
C ALA A 211 10.56 6.21 12.06
N ALA A 212 10.30 4.90 12.25
CA ALA A 212 11.19 4.00 12.98
C ALA A 212 12.57 3.88 12.31
N ALA A 213 12.60 3.64 11.00
CA ALA A 213 13.84 3.56 10.24
C ALA A 213 14.64 4.88 10.22
N LEU A 214 13.99 6.01 10.44
CA LEU A 214 14.61 7.33 10.61
C LEU A 214 15.04 7.62 12.07
N GLY A 215 14.71 6.74 13.03
CA GLY A 215 14.98 6.99 14.45
C GLY A 215 14.08 8.06 15.07
N LEU A 216 12.90 8.31 14.49
CA LEU A 216 11.93 9.31 14.96
C LEU A 216 10.92 8.75 15.98
N THR A 217 10.91 7.46 16.24
CA THR A 217 10.04 6.83 17.24
C THR A 217 10.65 6.85 18.61
N SER A 218 9.81 7.01 19.66
CA SER A 218 10.26 7.06 21.06
C SER A 218 10.48 5.70 21.69
N ASN A 219 9.97 4.65 21.08
CA ASN A 219 9.93 3.30 21.66
C ASN A 219 10.70 2.31 20.79
N GLU A 220 11.86 1.84 21.30
CA GLU A 220 12.66 0.81 20.61
C GLU A 220 11.90 -0.52 20.52
N ASP A 221 11.07 -0.85 21.52
CA ASP A 221 10.22 -2.04 21.50
C ASP A 221 9.18 -1.98 20.36
N MET A 222 8.71 -0.77 20.00
CA MET A 222 7.79 -0.58 18.88
C MET A 222 8.42 -0.98 17.53
N VAL A 223 9.73 -0.76 17.35
CA VAL A 223 10.44 -1.19 16.13
C VAL A 223 10.42 -2.71 16.02
N PHE A 224 10.61 -3.40 17.14
CA PHE A 224 10.52 -4.86 17.20
C PHE A 224 9.09 -5.34 16.92
N GLU A 225 8.09 -4.71 17.53
CA GLU A 225 6.66 -5.04 17.33
C GLU A 225 6.17 -4.75 15.90
N LEU A 226 6.68 -3.70 15.24
CA LEU A 226 6.40 -3.39 13.83
C LEU A 226 6.87 -4.49 12.87
N ASN A 227 7.89 -5.23 13.25
CA ASN A 227 8.41 -6.38 12.51
C ASN A 227 7.83 -7.71 13.01
N ALA A 228 7.19 -7.73 14.18
CA ALA A 228 6.53 -8.92 14.69
C ALA A 228 5.23 -9.20 13.91
N LYS A 229 4.91 -10.49 13.73
CA LYS A 229 3.70 -10.94 13.01
C LYS A 229 2.38 -10.55 13.71
N GLU A 230 2.46 -10.25 14.99
CA GLU A 230 1.31 -9.92 15.84
C GLU A 230 1.51 -8.53 16.42
N MET A 231 1.02 -7.51 15.70
CA MET A 231 0.91 -6.18 16.28
C MET A 231 -0.19 -6.18 17.34
N PRO A 232 0.05 -5.71 18.56
CA PRO A 232 -1.01 -5.57 19.55
C PRO A 232 -2.16 -4.76 18.95
N GLU A 233 -3.40 -5.28 19.01
CA GLU A 233 -4.58 -4.65 18.37
C GLU A 233 -4.81 -3.18 18.73
N ASN A 234 -4.11 -2.66 19.74
CA ASN A 234 -4.36 -1.36 20.36
C ASN A 234 -3.13 -0.45 20.52
N TRP A 235 -1.95 -0.84 20.05
CA TRP A 235 -0.70 -0.09 20.28
C TRP A 235 -0.71 1.35 19.74
N TRP A 236 -1.56 1.63 18.77
CA TRP A 236 -1.71 2.92 18.08
C TRP A 236 -2.96 3.71 18.53
N ARG A 237 -3.63 3.28 19.60
CA ARG A 237 -4.82 3.96 20.12
C ARG A 237 -4.43 4.93 21.23
N ASP A 238 -4.56 6.24 20.92
CA ASP A 238 -4.62 7.34 21.88
C ASP A 238 -3.55 7.34 23.01
N THR A 239 -2.31 6.96 22.68
CA THR A 239 -1.19 7.13 23.62
C THR A 239 -0.49 8.45 23.35
N ALA A 240 -0.04 9.14 24.42
CA ALA A 240 0.76 10.35 24.31
C ALA A 240 2.06 10.12 23.52
N GLU A 241 2.56 8.90 23.52
CA GLU A 241 3.73 8.45 22.77
C GLU A 241 3.47 8.45 21.25
N PHE A 242 2.31 7.95 20.83
CA PHE A 242 1.93 7.98 19.41
C PHE A 242 1.75 9.42 18.90
N ASP A 243 1.16 10.30 19.70
CA ASP A 243 1.02 11.71 19.33
C ASP A 243 2.41 12.38 19.23
N ALA A 244 3.33 12.05 20.13
CA ALA A 244 4.70 12.54 20.08
C ALA A 244 5.47 12.04 18.85
N ASP A 245 5.27 10.79 18.44
CA ASP A 245 5.85 10.23 17.22
C ASP A 245 5.26 10.87 15.95
N ALA A 246 3.96 11.13 15.95
CA ALA A 246 3.30 11.85 14.88
C ALA A 246 3.82 13.29 14.76
N ASP A 247 4.04 13.98 15.89
CA ASP A 247 4.60 15.33 15.91
C ASP A 247 6.05 15.34 15.37
N ARG A 248 6.89 14.39 15.78
CA ARG A 248 8.28 14.27 15.26
C ARG A 248 8.30 14.01 13.75
N LEU A 249 7.43 13.12 13.26
CA LEU A 249 7.32 12.88 11.81
C LEU A 249 6.90 14.16 11.07
N ASN A 250 5.95 14.90 11.61
CA ASN A 250 5.47 16.15 11.02
C ASN A 250 6.52 17.27 11.07
N GLU A 251 7.30 17.38 12.13
CA GLU A 251 8.45 18.31 12.23
C GLU A 251 9.51 17.95 11.19
N PHE A 252 9.80 16.65 11.04
CA PHE A 252 10.73 16.17 10.03
C PHE A 252 10.21 16.47 8.61
N ALA A 253 8.96 16.20 8.32
CA ALA A 253 8.34 16.51 7.04
C ALA A 253 8.41 18.01 6.69
N ARG A 254 8.16 18.89 7.69
CA ARG A 254 8.33 20.34 7.52
C ARG A 254 9.78 20.75 7.31
N SER A 255 10.74 20.04 7.90
CA SER A 255 12.16 20.31 7.66
C SER A 255 12.61 19.94 6.26
N LEU A 256 11.96 18.95 5.61
CA LEU A 256 12.22 18.57 4.23
C LEU A 256 11.47 19.46 3.22
N PHE A 257 10.20 19.75 3.51
CA PHE A 257 9.29 20.49 2.62
C PHE A 257 8.51 21.54 3.42
N PRO A 258 9.11 22.71 3.72
CA PRO A 258 8.49 23.74 4.57
C PRO A 258 7.14 24.26 4.03
N ASP A 259 7.03 24.36 2.72
CA ASP A 259 5.84 24.91 2.04
C ASP A 259 4.73 23.87 1.81
N ASP A 260 5.06 22.58 1.90
CA ASP A 260 4.11 21.46 1.66
C ASP A 260 4.56 20.19 2.40
N PRO A 261 4.48 20.15 3.72
CA PRO A 261 4.91 19.00 4.50
C PRO A 261 4.13 17.71 4.16
N ALA A 262 2.87 17.82 3.72
CA ALA A 262 2.07 16.68 3.31
C ALA A 262 2.52 16.05 1.97
N ARG A 263 3.48 16.64 1.29
CA ARG A 263 4.12 16.08 0.10
C ARG A 263 4.73 14.70 0.36
N VAL A 264 5.20 14.44 1.57
CA VAL A 264 5.76 13.14 1.96
C VAL A 264 4.70 12.05 2.18
N ASP A 265 3.41 12.41 2.28
CA ASP A 265 2.36 11.51 2.78
C ASP A 265 2.27 10.20 1.97
N PHE A 266 2.09 10.29 0.67
CA PHE A 266 1.99 9.12 -0.19
C PHE A 266 3.36 8.45 -0.47
N PRO A 267 4.44 9.17 -0.75
CA PRO A 267 5.76 8.56 -0.83
C PRO A 267 6.16 7.77 0.42
N PHE A 268 5.88 8.27 1.61
CA PHE A 268 6.16 7.54 2.84
C PHE A 268 5.26 6.31 3.03
N PHE A 269 4.04 6.35 2.53
CA PHE A 269 3.21 5.15 2.47
C PHE A 269 3.84 4.08 1.56
N ILE A 270 4.31 4.47 0.36
CA ILE A 270 5.01 3.57 -0.59
C ILE A 270 6.25 2.99 0.08
N LEU A 271 7.12 3.84 0.60
CA LEU A 271 8.37 3.44 1.23
C LEU A 271 8.12 2.52 2.44
N GLY A 272 7.17 2.87 3.30
CA GLY A 272 6.84 2.07 4.47
C GLY A 272 6.21 0.71 4.14
N THR A 273 5.53 0.59 3.00
CA THR A 273 5.08 -0.70 2.48
C THR A 273 6.26 -1.51 1.92
N TRP A 274 7.20 -0.84 1.25
CA TRP A 274 8.44 -1.48 0.83
C TRP A 274 9.26 -2.01 2.01
N LEU A 275 9.28 -1.27 3.14
CA LEU A 275 9.97 -1.64 4.38
C LEU A 275 9.23 -2.69 5.22
N GLU A 276 8.10 -3.20 4.76
CA GLU A 276 7.38 -4.26 5.49
C GLU A 276 8.24 -5.51 5.64
N TYR A 277 8.38 -5.99 6.88
CA TYR A 277 9.28 -7.09 7.28
C TYR A 277 10.78 -6.83 7.07
N ALA A 278 11.18 -5.61 6.75
CA ALA A 278 12.58 -5.24 6.61
C ALA A 278 13.21 -4.87 7.97
N ASP A 279 14.53 -4.79 7.99
CA ASP A 279 15.26 -4.22 9.12
C ASP A 279 15.07 -2.70 9.14
N LEU A 280 14.39 -2.18 10.17
CA LEU A 280 14.03 -0.77 10.29
C LEU A 280 15.21 0.06 10.84
N THR A 281 16.33 0.05 10.13
CA THR A 281 17.53 0.82 10.46
C THR A 281 17.80 1.92 9.43
N PRO A 282 18.46 3.03 9.83
CA PRO A 282 18.85 4.07 8.88
C PRO A 282 19.73 3.54 7.74
N THR A 283 20.56 2.53 8.01
CA THR A 283 21.42 1.90 7.01
C THR A 283 20.61 1.16 5.95
N PHE A 284 19.61 0.37 6.36
CA PHE A 284 18.76 -0.35 5.43
C PHE A 284 17.85 0.61 4.65
N LEU A 285 17.34 1.63 5.33
CA LEU A 285 16.56 2.70 4.70
C LEU A 285 17.37 3.40 3.60
N MET A 286 18.62 3.78 3.88
CA MET A 286 19.52 4.40 2.90
C MET A 286 19.74 3.51 1.68
N LYS A 287 19.99 2.22 1.89
CA LYS A 287 20.14 1.24 0.80
C LYS A 287 18.86 1.13 -0.03
N SER A 288 17.72 1.04 0.63
CA SER A 288 16.42 0.96 -0.03
C SER A 288 16.13 2.20 -0.87
N LEU A 289 16.39 3.40 -0.33
CA LEU A 289 16.21 4.66 -1.05
C LEU A 289 17.12 4.74 -2.29
N ARG A 290 18.40 4.47 -2.14
CA ARG A 290 19.33 4.47 -3.28
C ARG A 290 18.91 3.49 -4.38
N PHE A 291 18.47 2.29 -3.98
CA PHE A 291 17.97 1.32 -4.92
C PHE A 291 16.71 1.81 -5.65
N LEU A 292 15.70 2.25 -4.91
CA LEU A 292 14.44 2.74 -5.47
C LEU A 292 14.65 3.97 -6.35
N ASN A 293 15.54 4.87 -5.94
CA ASN A 293 15.90 6.07 -6.68
C ASN A 293 16.62 5.75 -8.00
N GLN A 294 17.58 4.84 -7.96
CA GLN A 294 18.33 4.43 -9.17
C GLN A 294 17.47 3.66 -10.16
N LYS A 295 16.46 2.93 -9.66
CA LYS A 295 15.60 2.04 -10.45
C LYS A 295 14.18 2.60 -10.68
N HIS A 296 13.96 3.88 -10.39
CA HIS A 296 12.60 4.44 -10.36
C HIS A 296 11.83 4.27 -11.69
N GLU A 297 12.50 4.44 -12.83
CA GLU A 297 11.86 4.26 -14.14
C GLU A 297 11.42 2.81 -14.40
N GLU A 298 12.23 1.85 -13.94
CA GLU A 298 11.95 0.43 -14.08
C GLU A 298 10.93 -0.08 -13.06
N LEU A 299 10.99 0.43 -11.83
CA LEU A 299 10.21 -0.06 -10.70
C LEU A 299 8.91 0.69 -10.46
N LEU A 300 8.72 1.86 -11.04
CA LEU A 300 7.55 2.68 -10.76
C LEU A 300 6.25 1.90 -10.99
N GLN A 301 6.03 1.36 -12.17
CA GLN A 301 4.82 0.60 -12.50
C GLN A 301 4.72 -0.73 -11.72
N PRO A 302 5.77 -1.56 -11.64
CA PRO A 302 5.77 -2.76 -10.80
C PRO A 302 5.51 -2.46 -9.34
N LEU A 303 6.13 -1.42 -8.77
CA LEU A 303 5.93 -1.02 -7.38
C LEU A 303 4.50 -0.57 -7.11
N MET A 304 3.92 0.22 -8.00
CA MET A 304 2.53 0.66 -7.91
C MET A 304 1.56 -0.53 -8.00
N ARG A 305 1.83 -1.48 -8.90
CA ARG A 305 1.08 -2.74 -8.97
C ARG A 305 1.23 -3.56 -7.70
N TYR A 306 2.45 -3.70 -7.18
CA TYR A 306 2.74 -4.38 -5.92
C TYR A 306 1.96 -3.78 -4.75
N LEU A 307 1.94 -2.46 -4.60
CA LEU A 307 1.19 -1.78 -3.54
C LEU A 307 -0.32 -2.00 -3.67
N THR A 308 -0.83 -1.99 -4.90
CA THR A 308 -2.25 -2.29 -5.16
C THR A 308 -2.57 -3.73 -4.80
N VAL A 309 -1.66 -4.63 -5.10
CA VAL A 309 -1.77 -6.05 -4.87
C VAL A 309 -1.62 -6.37 -3.37
N VAL A 310 -0.61 -5.87 -2.68
CA VAL A 310 -0.40 -6.10 -1.23
C VAL A 310 -1.63 -5.69 -0.42
N SER A 311 -2.30 -4.61 -0.77
CA SER A 311 -3.57 -4.27 -0.14
C SER A 311 -4.69 -5.30 -0.39
N HIS A 312 -4.58 -6.11 -1.45
CA HIS A 312 -5.46 -7.24 -1.75
C HIS A 312 -5.18 -8.49 -0.91
N TYR A 313 -3.91 -8.74 -0.61
CA TYR A 313 -3.44 -10.06 -0.14
C TYR A 313 -3.65 -10.35 1.34
N ASN A 314 -3.93 -9.37 2.16
CA ASN A 314 -4.34 -9.64 3.54
C ASN A 314 -5.60 -10.52 3.67
N ARG A 315 -6.16 -10.95 2.53
CA ARG A 315 -7.33 -11.84 2.47
C ARG A 315 -7.17 -13.09 1.64
N VAL A 316 -6.11 -13.18 0.86
CA VAL A 316 -6.14 -14.03 -0.30
C VAL A 316 -5.31 -15.28 -0.16
N GLY A 317 -5.11 -15.87 0.82
CA GLY A 317 -4.83 -17.31 0.68
C GLY A 317 -5.85 -18.02 -0.24
N GLU A 318 -6.61 -17.30 -1.07
CA GLU A 318 -7.82 -17.89 -1.63
C GLU A 318 -7.92 -18.00 -3.13
N VAL A 319 -7.19 -17.26 -3.97
CA VAL A 319 -7.60 -17.41 -5.37
C VAL A 319 -6.56 -16.98 -6.38
N VAL A 320 -5.88 -17.95 -6.86
CA VAL A 320 -5.36 -17.99 -8.22
C VAL A 320 -6.34 -18.80 -9.04
N PRO A 321 -6.69 -18.42 -10.28
CA PRO A 321 -7.63 -19.15 -11.09
C PRO A 321 -7.19 -20.60 -11.27
N PRO A 322 -8.09 -21.59 -11.16
CA PRO A 322 -7.78 -22.95 -11.53
C PRO A 322 -7.26 -23.00 -12.97
N GLY A 323 -6.04 -23.51 -13.16
CA GLY A 323 -5.38 -23.59 -14.47
C GLY A 323 -4.25 -22.60 -14.71
N ALA A 324 -4.00 -21.66 -13.79
CA ALA A 324 -2.84 -20.76 -13.88
C ALA A 324 -1.52 -21.44 -13.48
N PHE A 325 -1.59 -22.59 -12.78
CA PHE A 325 -0.42 -23.29 -12.26
C PHE A 325 0.01 -24.48 -13.13
N SER A 326 1.31 -24.72 -13.20
CA SER A 326 1.82 -26.06 -13.48
C SER A 326 1.45 -27.03 -12.35
N GLY A 327 1.49 -28.33 -12.62
CA GLY A 327 1.16 -29.31 -11.56
C GLY A 327 2.02 -29.18 -10.30
N PHE A 328 3.29 -28.76 -10.43
CA PHE A 328 4.20 -28.57 -9.29
C PHE A 328 3.95 -27.25 -8.57
N GLU A 329 3.71 -26.17 -9.25
CA GLU A 329 3.29 -24.92 -8.65
C GLU A 329 1.99 -25.09 -7.87
N PHE A 330 1.06 -25.91 -8.38
CA PHE A 330 -0.18 -26.23 -7.67
C PHE A 330 0.07 -26.94 -6.35
N ASP A 331 1.03 -27.87 -6.29
CA ASP A 331 1.40 -28.57 -5.03
C ASP A 331 1.93 -27.56 -3.98
N VAL A 332 2.74 -26.59 -4.40
CA VAL A 332 3.26 -25.54 -3.52
C VAL A 332 2.13 -24.61 -3.09
N TYR A 333 1.27 -24.19 -4.02
CA TYR A 333 0.08 -23.39 -3.75
C TYR A 333 -0.81 -24.06 -2.69
N ASP A 334 -1.18 -25.32 -2.91
CA ASP A 334 -2.06 -26.05 -2.00
C ASP A 334 -1.43 -26.24 -0.62
N PHE A 335 -0.13 -26.48 -0.58
CA PHE A 335 0.62 -26.54 0.68
C PHE A 335 0.60 -25.22 1.44
N LEU A 336 0.95 -24.09 0.80
CA LEU A 336 0.94 -22.77 1.43
C LEU A 336 -0.45 -22.42 1.96
N ARG A 337 -1.48 -22.71 1.16
CA ARG A 337 -2.88 -22.53 1.55
C ARG A 337 -3.27 -23.38 2.74
N SER A 338 -2.91 -24.67 2.76
CA SER A 338 -3.20 -25.58 3.86
C SER A 338 -2.58 -25.15 5.19
N LYS A 339 -1.47 -24.40 5.13
CA LYS A 339 -0.77 -23.84 6.29
C LYS A 339 -1.25 -22.43 6.67
N GLY A 340 -2.20 -21.85 5.95
CA GLY A 340 -2.67 -20.49 6.17
C GLY A 340 -1.62 -19.42 5.86
N VAL A 341 -0.63 -19.75 5.03
CA VAL A 341 0.44 -18.81 4.63
C VAL A 341 -0.10 -17.84 3.60
N LEU A 342 0.08 -16.56 3.84
CA LEU A 342 -0.19 -15.54 2.84
C LEU A 342 0.93 -15.52 1.81
N PHE A 343 0.55 -15.45 0.55
CA PHE A 343 1.50 -15.35 -0.56
C PHE A 343 0.93 -14.52 -1.70
N ASN A 344 1.84 -13.99 -2.52
CA ASN A 344 1.53 -13.26 -3.75
C ASN A 344 2.02 -14.07 -4.93
N TYR A 345 1.11 -14.57 -5.75
CA TYR A 345 1.47 -15.31 -6.96
C TYR A 345 1.73 -14.34 -8.12
N GLU A 346 2.86 -14.52 -8.82
CA GLU A 346 3.26 -13.70 -9.97
C GLU A 346 3.08 -12.17 -9.73
N PHE A 347 3.44 -11.70 -8.54
CA PHE A 347 3.10 -10.40 -8.02
C PHE A 347 3.71 -9.21 -8.77
N MET A 348 4.88 -9.39 -9.35
CA MET A 348 5.64 -8.32 -9.97
C MET A 348 6.51 -8.86 -11.10
N GLU A 349 6.63 -8.12 -12.19
CA GLU A 349 7.56 -8.41 -13.26
C GLU A 349 8.80 -7.53 -13.11
N PHE A 350 9.97 -8.17 -13.04
CA PHE A 350 11.26 -7.50 -12.95
C PHE A 350 11.92 -7.44 -14.33
N CYS A 351 12.39 -6.25 -14.71
CA CYS A 351 13.25 -6.07 -15.86
C CYS A 351 14.72 -6.37 -15.46
N LEU A 352 15.32 -7.37 -16.10
CA LEU A 352 16.67 -7.78 -15.83
C LEU A 352 17.61 -7.30 -16.96
N PRO A 353 18.72 -6.61 -16.64
CA PRO A 353 19.68 -6.21 -17.67
C PRO A 353 20.38 -7.44 -18.26
N ALA A 354 20.39 -7.54 -19.58
CA ALA A 354 21.00 -8.63 -20.33
C ALA A 354 22.44 -8.25 -20.73
N GLU A 355 23.35 -8.13 -19.78
CA GLU A 355 24.74 -7.63 -20.02
C GLU A 355 25.61 -8.50 -20.93
N ASN A 356 25.19 -9.71 -21.31
CA ASN A 356 26.02 -10.66 -22.04
C ASN A 356 25.38 -11.34 -23.26
N ALA A 357 24.24 -10.90 -23.73
CA ALA A 357 23.59 -11.60 -24.83
C ALA A 357 23.75 -10.98 -26.22
N GLY A 358 24.55 -9.91 -26.37
CA GLY A 358 24.75 -9.22 -27.67
C GLY A 358 23.46 -8.70 -28.32
N ILE A 359 22.37 -8.63 -27.58
CA ILE A 359 21.06 -8.24 -28.02
C ILE A 359 20.55 -7.24 -26.98
N ASP A 360 20.14 -6.06 -27.40
CA ASP A 360 19.43 -5.05 -26.59
C ASP A 360 18.04 -5.55 -26.11
N ARG A 361 17.98 -6.70 -25.46
CA ARG A 361 16.77 -7.29 -24.95
C ARG A 361 16.83 -7.34 -23.43
N PHE A 362 15.92 -6.66 -22.78
CA PHE A 362 15.65 -6.87 -21.37
C PHE A 362 15.07 -8.28 -21.19
N LEU A 363 15.64 -9.03 -20.25
CA LEU A 363 14.99 -10.24 -19.76
C LEU A 363 13.93 -9.82 -18.74
N THR A 364 12.78 -10.43 -18.78
CA THR A 364 11.78 -10.25 -17.74
C THR A 364 11.75 -11.48 -16.82
N TYR A 365 11.59 -11.23 -15.54
CA TYR A 365 11.41 -12.26 -14.52
C TYR A 365 10.21 -11.94 -13.66
N LYS A 366 9.33 -12.91 -13.50
CA LYS A 366 8.12 -12.83 -12.72
C LYS A 366 8.13 -13.98 -11.73
N PRO A 367 8.47 -13.70 -10.45
CA PRO A 367 8.53 -14.72 -9.42
C PRO A 367 7.19 -15.39 -9.18
N ASP A 368 7.20 -16.70 -8.90
CA ASP A 368 5.97 -17.45 -8.67
C ASP A 368 5.29 -17.05 -7.37
N PHE A 369 5.97 -17.17 -6.22
CA PHE A 369 5.36 -16.88 -4.92
C PHE A 369 6.22 -15.94 -4.09
N LEU A 370 5.73 -14.74 -3.80
CA LEU A 370 6.28 -13.90 -2.73
C LEU A 370 5.56 -14.23 -1.43
N LEU A 371 6.33 -14.43 -0.36
CA LEU A 371 5.82 -14.67 0.98
C LEU A 371 5.99 -13.41 1.83
N PRO A 372 5.01 -12.49 1.89
CA PRO A 372 5.20 -11.19 2.52
C PRO A 372 5.43 -11.28 4.04
N GLN A 373 5.00 -12.37 4.69
CA GLN A 373 5.16 -12.60 6.13
C GLN A 373 6.50 -13.24 6.51
N PHE A 374 7.34 -13.57 5.52
CA PHE A 374 8.59 -14.27 5.76
C PHE A 374 9.76 -13.40 5.35
N THR A 375 10.78 -13.41 6.18
CA THR A 375 12.05 -12.74 5.89
C THR A 375 13.21 -13.66 6.20
N ASP A 376 14.28 -13.52 5.42
CA ASP A 376 15.58 -14.09 5.69
C ASP A 376 16.59 -12.94 5.76
N SER A 377 17.17 -12.73 6.94
CA SER A 377 18.10 -11.59 7.15
C SER A 377 17.54 -10.24 6.68
N GLY A 378 16.24 -9.99 6.90
CA GLY A 378 15.55 -8.78 6.48
C GLY A 378 15.14 -8.75 5.00
N ARG A 379 15.46 -9.77 4.21
CA ARG A 379 15.06 -9.89 2.81
C ARG A 379 13.73 -10.61 2.68
N LYS A 380 12.88 -10.17 1.76
CA LYS A 380 11.59 -10.81 1.46
C LYS A 380 11.80 -12.17 0.79
N VAL A 381 11.03 -13.16 1.17
CA VAL A 381 11.19 -14.54 0.68
C VAL A 381 10.37 -14.78 -0.57
N ILE A 382 11.02 -15.30 -1.60
CA ILE A 382 10.40 -15.78 -2.84
C ILE A 382 10.58 -17.30 -2.91
N LEU A 383 9.48 -18.02 -3.18
CA LEU A 383 9.54 -19.43 -3.58
C LEU A 383 9.37 -19.53 -5.10
N GLU A 384 10.28 -20.28 -5.72
CA GLU A 384 10.32 -20.52 -7.17
C GLU A 384 10.27 -22.04 -7.42
N PRO A 385 9.08 -22.67 -7.52
CA PRO A 385 8.95 -24.06 -7.86
C PRO A 385 9.21 -24.27 -9.35
N HIS A 386 10.20 -25.07 -9.71
CA HIS A 386 10.54 -25.36 -11.10
C HIS A 386 10.43 -26.85 -11.41
N GLY A 387 9.34 -27.22 -12.06
CA GLY A 387 8.92 -28.65 -12.23
C GLY A 387 9.39 -29.39 -13.46
N VAL A 388 9.83 -28.73 -14.57
CA VAL A 388 10.15 -29.44 -15.81
C VAL A 388 11.35 -28.86 -16.56
N GLY A 389 12.24 -29.74 -16.96
CA GLY A 389 13.59 -29.44 -17.46
C GLY A 389 13.73 -28.87 -18.88
N LYS A 390 12.74 -28.28 -19.49
CA LYS A 390 12.96 -27.52 -20.72
C LYS A 390 13.53 -26.17 -20.32
N ASN A 391 14.81 -25.93 -20.71
CA ASN A 391 15.52 -24.69 -20.49
C ASN A 391 16.00 -24.39 -19.04
N LEU A 392 16.31 -25.41 -18.24
CA LEU A 392 16.83 -25.23 -16.89
C LEU A 392 18.04 -24.25 -16.85
N LYS A 393 18.93 -24.29 -17.87
CA LYS A 393 20.05 -23.37 -17.98
C LYS A 393 19.62 -21.90 -18.11
N ASP A 394 18.56 -21.64 -18.88
CA ASP A 394 18.03 -20.29 -19.08
C ASP A 394 17.34 -19.79 -17.82
N VAL A 395 16.65 -20.68 -17.11
CA VAL A 395 16.04 -20.36 -15.80
C VAL A 395 17.12 -19.98 -14.79
N LEU A 396 18.15 -20.83 -14.60
CA LEU A 396 19.24 -20.55 -13.66
C LEU A 396 19.97 -19.27 -14.03
N PHE A 397 20.20 -19.00 -15.33
CA PHE A 397 20.77 -17.74 -15.79
C PHE A 397 19.90 -16.55 -15.38
N LYS A 398 18.59 -16.61 -15.64
CA LYS A 398 17.64 -15.55 -15.27
C LYS A 398 17.63 -15.31 -13.75
N LEU A 399 17.59 -16.38 -12.96
CA LEU A 399 17.62 -16.29 -11.50
C LEU A 399 18.95 -15.72 -10.99
N SER A 400 20.09 -16.05 -11.60
CA SER A 400 21.39 -15.49 -11.22
C SER A 400 21.47 -14.00 -11.50
N VAL A 401 20.91 -13.54 -12.62
CA VAL A 401 20.81 -12.10 -12.93
C VAL A 401 19.89 -11.41 -11.94
N PHE A 402 18.75 -12.01 -11.62
CA PHE A 402 17.82 -11.49 -10.61
C PHE A 402 18.55 -11.34 -9.25
N ARG A 403 19.21 -12.37 -8.75
CA ARG A 403 19.94 -12.29 -7.48
C ARG A 403 21.05 -11.25 -7.48
N LYS A 404 21.78 -11.10 -8.60
CA LYS A 404 22.81 -10.05 -8.72
C LYS A 404 22.24 -8.65 -8.51
N HIS A 405 21.02 -8.38 -9.02
CA HIS A 405 20.43 -7.04 -9.02
C HIS A 405 19.45 -6.79 -7.85
N TYR A 406 18.81 -7.84 -7.34
CA TYR A 406 17.73 -7.75 -6.35
C TYR A 406 17.96 -8.59 -5.09
N GLY A 407 19.05 -9.34 -5.02
CA GLY A 407 19.36 -10.26 -3.92
C GLY A 407 19.59 -9.57 -2.56
N GLU A 408 19.81 -8.25 -2.53
CA GLU A 408 19.85 -7.51 -1.26
C GLU A 408 18.46 -7.34 -0.63
N PHE A 409 17.37 -7.48 -1.42
CA PHE A 409 16.00 -7.28 -1.00
C PHE A 409 15.19 -8.56 -0.98
N PHE A 410 15.59 -9.56 -1.77
CA PHE A 410 14.86 -10.81 -1.90
C PHE A 410 15.76 -12.01 -1.65
N CYS A 411 15.28 -12.92 -0.82
CA CYS A 411 15.81 -14.24 -0.62
C CYS A 411 15.08 -15.21 -1.56
N LEU A 412 15.80 -15.86 -2.45
CA LEU A 412 15.25 -16.75 -3.46
C LEU A 412 15.43 -18.21 -3.07
N ILE A 413 14.34 -18.92 -2.91
CA ILE A 413 14.29 -20.34 -2.61
C ILE A 413 13.81 -21.08 -3.86
N LEU A 414 14.73 -21.81 -4.51
CA LEU A 414 14.42 -22.64 -5.65
C LEU A 414 13.98 -24.04 -5.18
N ILE A 415 12.79 -24.46 -5.59
CA ILE A 415 12.25 -25.80 -5.28
C ILE A 415 12.24 -26.62 -6.55
N VAL A 416 12.82 -27.82 -6.53
CA VAL A 416 12.98 -28.66 -7.72
C VAL A 416 12.66 -30.11 -7.45
N PRO A 417 12.24 -30.89 -8.48
CA PRO A 417 12.18 -32.33 -8.38
C PRO A 417 13.51 -32.94 -7.98
N ASP A 418 13.49 -33.98 -7.16
CA ASP A 418 14.70 -34.68 -6.69
C ASP A 418 15.62 -35.12 -7.80
N THR A 419 15.07 -35.50 -8.93
CA THR A 419 15.82 -35.93 -10.13
C THR A 419 16.64 -34.80 -10.79
N PHE A 420 16.32 -33.52 -10.52
CA PHE A 420 17.05 -32.39 -11.13
C PHE A 420 18.15 -31.83 -10.25
N LEU A 421 18.23 -32.23 -8.99
CA LEU A 421 19.19 -31.68 -8.04
C LEU A 421 20.63 -31.72 -8.57
N GLN A 422 21.07 -32.90 -9.05
CA GLN A 422 22.43 -33.09 -9.59
C GLN A 422 22.66 -32.23 -10.83
N ASN A 423 21.65 -32.09 -11.70
CA ASN A 423 21.79 -31.27 -12.90
C ASN A 423 21.93 -29.79 -12.54
N ILE A 424 21.19 -29.32 -11.54
CA ILE A 424 21.29 -27.91 -11.07
C ILE A 424 22.67 -27.65 -10.48
N GLN A 425 23.16 -28.54 -9.61
CA GLN A 425 24.49 -28.44 -9.00
C GLN A 425 25.60 -28.45 -10.06
N ASN A 426 25.44 -29.21 -11.15
CA ASN A 426 26.37 -29.22 -12.26
C ASN A 426 26.33 -27.95 -13.13
N LEU A 427 25.12 -27.36 -13.31
CA LEU A 427 24.93 -26.15 -14.11
C LEU A 427 25.27 -24.86 -13.34
N ASP A 428 25.01 -24.85 -12.04
CA ASP A 428 25.31 -23.75 -11.12
C ASP A 428 26.07 -24.25 -9.88
N PRO A 429 27.33 -24.68 -10.03
CA PRO A 429 28.11 -25.24 -8.93
C PRO A 429 28.44 -24.22 -7.84
N SER A 430 28.33 -22.95 -8.15
CA SER A 430 28.55 -21.84 -7.19
C SER A 430 27.30 -21.41 -6.45
N GLY A 431 26.11 -21.92 -6.82
CA GLY A 431 24.83 -21.54 -6.21
C GLY A 431 24.47 -20.06 -6.41
N ASN A 432 24.85 -19.46 -7.55
CA ASN A 432 24.61 -18.05 -7.81
C ASN A 432 23.15 -17.73 -8.15
N SER A 433 22.37 -18.77 -8.52
CA SER A 433 20.99 -18.60 -9.00
C SER A 433 19.95 -18.63 -7.87
N TYR A 434 20.32 -19.02 -6.66
CA TYR A 434 19.39 -19.15 -5.52
C TYR A 434 20.11 -18.92 -4.19
N ASP A 435 19.37 -18.60 -3.14
CA ASP A 435 19.89 -18.58 -1.76
C ASP A 435 19.75 -19.97 -1.12
N TYR A 436 18.62 -20.64 -1.38
CA TYR A 436 18.34 -21.99 -0.92
C TYR A 436 17.86 -22.86 -2.08
N LEU A 437 18.29 -24.11 -2.08
CA LEU A 437 17.85 -25.14 -3.03
C LEU A 437 17.15 -26.24 -2.26
N TRP A 438 15.83 -26.36 -2.44
CA TRP A 438 15.01 -27.37 -1.78
C TRP A 438 14.55 -28.43 -2.77
N LYS A 439 14.41 -29.67 -2.25
CA LYS A 439 13.85 -30.79 -3.02
C LYS A 439 12.35 -30.83 -2.90
N GLN A 440 11.69 -31.32 -3.93
CA GLN A 440 10.26 -31.55 -3.92
C GLN A 440 9.84 -32.53 -2.81
N SER A 441 10.67 -33.53 -2.52
CA SER A 441 10.38 -34.52 -1.46
C SER A 441 10.45 -33.95 -0.03
N ASP A 442 11.18 -32.87 0.19
CA ASP A 442 11.44 -32.37 1.55
C ASP A 442 11.12 -30.87 1.76
N TYR A 443 10.71 -30.13 0.72
CA TYR A 443 10.47 -28.69 0.83
C TYR A 443 9.45 -28.30 1.93
N LYS A 444 8.47 -29.17 2.21
CA LYS A 444 7.47 -28.95 3.26
C LYS A 444 8.10 -28.95 4.64
N ILE A 445 9.06 -29.85 4.86
CA ILE A 445 9.82 -29.95 6.11
C ILE A 445 10.78 -28.75 6.23
N GLN A 446 11.49 -28.43 5.13
CA GLN A 446 12.39 -27.29 5.07
C GLN A 446 11.66 -25.98 5.36
N PHE A 447 10.47 -25.82 4.81
CA PHE A 447 9.62 -24.66 5.05
C PHE A 447 9.23 -24.51 6.51
N GLU A 448 8.85 -25.61 7.18
CA GLU A 448 8.49 -25.59 8.60
C GLU A 448 9.69 -25.24 9.51
N HIS A 449 10.89 -25.62 9.13
CA HIS A 449 12.12 -25.22 9.84
C HIS A 449 12.46 -23.76 9.58
N PHE A 450 12.36 -23.31 8.35
CA PHE A 450 12.63 -21.95 7.94
C PHE A 450 11.66 -20.94 8.62
N HIS A 451 10.41 -21.34 8.84
CA HIS A 451 9.42 -20.52 9.52
C HIS A 451 9.70 -20.34 11.02
N LYS A 452 10.44 -21.25 11.66
CA LYS A 452 10.72 -21.24 13.11
C LYS A 452 12.02 -20.53 13.46
N SER A 453 12.88 -20.26 12.48
CA SER A 453 14.13 -19.53 12.64
C SER A 453 13.94 -18.03 12.48
#